data_ab998779fdb4545a968cf56136a867ad
#
_entry.id   ab998779fdb4545a968cf56136a867ad
#
_cell.length_a   1.000
_cell.length_b   1.000
_cell.length_c   1.000
_cell.angle_alpha   90.00
_cell.angle_beta   90.00
_cell.angle_gamma   90.00
#
_symmetry.space_group_name_H-M   'P 1'
#
loop_
_entity.id
_entity.type
_entity.pdbx_description
1 polymer ?
#
loop_
_entity_poly.entity_id
_entity_poly.type
_entity_poly.pdbx_seq_one_letter_code
_entity_poly.pdbx_strand_id
1 'polypeptide(L)'
;MDLQLERFSDINLKDSFFDSLRSSYPEFDEWYHKKEAAGATAYTYYINRELKDFLYLKIEEEELSDMVPVQPARKRLKVGTFKVDNDNRHTTRGERFMKKIMDLAIAEDVEEVYVTMFPTDELQGLIRMFEKFGFLHEADKPHEDGNSEYVLIKNMRNHIGDL
;
A
#
# COMPACT_ATOMS: atom_id res chain seq x y z
N MET A 1 3.09 19.88 4.54
CA MET A 1 2.60 18.92 3.51
C MET A 1 1.18 18.53 3.85
N ASP A 2 0.27 18.80 2.95
CA ASP A 2 -1.14 18.52 3.16
C ASP A 2 -1.58 17.32 2.35
N LEU A 3 -1.85 16.22 3.02
CA LEU A 3 -2.46 15.06 2.39
C LEU A 3 -3.94 15.30 2.23
N GLN A 4 -4.46 15.02 1.04
CA GLN A 4 -5.89 15.16 0.74
C GLN A 4 -6.51 13.77 0.71
N LEU A 5 -7.75 13.66 1.18
CA LEU A 5 -8.54 12.46 0.99
C LEU A 5 -9.49 12.72 -0.18
N GLU A 6 -9.29 12.01 -1.28
CA GLU A 6 -10.05 12.21 -2.50
C GLU A 6 -10.77 10.95 -2.93
N ARG A 7 -11.92 11.10 -3.60
CA ARG A 7 -12.55 9.96 -4.27
C ARG A 7 -11.77 9.61 -5.53
N PHE A 8 -11.73 8.34 -5.86
CA PHE A 8 -11.10 7.89 -7.11
C PHE A 8 -11.66 8.63 -8.32
N SER A 9 -12.97 8.93 -8.31
CA SER A 9 -13.63 9.64 -9.41
C SER A 9 -13.13 11.07 -9.60
N ASP A 10 -12.52 11.67 -8.59
CA ASP A 10 -12.01 13.04 -8.63
C ASP A 10 -10.52 13.10 -8.99
N ILE A 11 -9.86 11.96 -9.12
CA ILE A 11 -8.44 11.88 -9.46
C ILE A 11 -8.30 11.62 -10.95
N ASN A 12 -7.35 12.30 -11.61
CA ASN A 12 -7.10 12.10 -13.03
C ASN A 12 -6.29 10.82 -13.28
N LEU A 13 -6.96 9.74 -13.64
CA LEU A 13 -6.30 8.46 -13.92
C LEU A 13 -5.35 8.51 -15.12
N LYS A 14 -5.52 9.50 -15.99
CA LYS A 14 -4.64 9.68 -17.16
C LYS A 14 -3.32 10.36 -16.81
N ASP A 15 -3.16 10.83 -15.58
CA ASP A 15 -1.90 11.41 -15.12
C ASP A 15 -0.78 10.39 -15.30
N SER A 16 0.36 10.83 -15.83
CA SER A 16 1.51 9.95 -16.06
C SER A 16 2.06 9.33 -14.77
N PHE A 17 1.68 9.89 -13.62
CA PHE A 17 1.99 9.31 -12.32
C PHE A 17 1.65 7.80 -12.26
N PHE A 18 0.55 7.39 -12.90
CA PHE A 18 0.08 6.02 -12.86
C PHE A 18 0.76 5.07 -13.86
N ASP A 19 1.64 5.59 -14.73
CA ASP A 19 2.25 4.78 -15.79
C ASP A 19 3.05 3.60 -15.26
N SER A 20 3.83 3.78 -14.20
CA SER A 20 4.62 2.69 -13.61
C SER A 20 3.74 1.62 -12.98
N LEU A 21 2.59 2.01 -12.45
CA LEU A 21 1.63 1.05 -11.90
C LEU A 21 0.99 0.22 -13.01
N ARG A 22 0.69 0.83 -14.14
CA ARG A 22 0.18 0.11 -15.31
C ARG A 22 1.19 -0.89 -15.85
N SER A 23 2.48 -0.51 -15.83
CA SER A 23 3.56 -1.39 -16.28
C SER A 23 3.71 -2.62 -15.40
N SER A 24 3.59 -2.43 -14.08
CA SER A 24 3.70 -3.54 -13.12
C SER A 24 2.42 -4.37 -13.03
N TYR A 25 1.27 -3.73 -13.24
CA TYR A 25 -0.04 -4.36 -13.10
C TYR A 25 -0.88 -4.04 -14.35
N PRO A 26 -0.84 -4.90 -15.38
CA PRO A 26 -1.57 -4.64 -16.64
C PRO A 26 -3.08 -4.41 -16.46
N GLU A 27 -3.65 -4.91 -15.37
CA GLU A 27 -5.07 -4.75 -15.07
C GLU A 27 -5.35 -3.55 -14.16
N PHE A 28 -4.37 -2.65 -13.98
CA PHE A 28 -4.50 -1.52 -13.06
C PHE A 28 -5.72 -0.65 -13.36
N ASP A 29 -5.92 -0.27 -14.62
CA ASP A 29 -7.05 0.59 -15.00
C ASP A 29 -8.39 -0.07 -14.71
N GLU A 30 -8.52 -1.36 -14.98
CA GLU A 30 -9.73 -2.11 -14.66
C GLU A 30 -10.00 -2.14 -13.16
N TRP A 31 -8.96 -2.41 -12.38
CA TRP A 31 -9.04 -2.37 -10.92
C TRP A 31 -9.47 -0.97 -10.44
N TYR A 32 -8.86 0.07 -10.99
CA TYR A 32 -9.16 1.45 -10.61
C TYR A 32 -10.63 1.79 -10.86
N HIS A 33 -11.14 1.41 -12.03
CA HIS A 33 -12.55 1.68 -12.37
C HIS A 33 -13.52 0.94 -11.46
N LYS A 34 -13.18 -0.25 -11.02
CA LYS A 34 -14.00 -0.99 -10.05
C LYS A 34 -14.04 -0.26 -8.70
N LYS A 35 -12.90 0.23 -8.25
CA LYS A 35 -12.82 0.99 -7.00
C LYS A 35 -13.56 2.32 -7.12
N GLU A 36 -13.41 2.98 -8.24
CA GLU A 36 -14.12 4.22 -8.54
C GLU A 36 -15.63 4.03 -8.46
N ALA A 37 -16.14 2.98 -9.08
CA ALA A 37 -17.57 2.65 -9.06
C ALA A 37 -18.07 2.33 -7.65
N ALA A 38 -17.21 1.79 -6.80
CA ALA A 38 -17.54 1.47 -5.41
C ALA A 38 -17.43 2.68 -4.47
N GLY A 39 -17.05 3.85 -5.00
CA GLY A 39 -16.90 5.07 -4.17
C GLY A 39 -15.63 5.10 -3.34
N ALA A 40 -14.60 4.36 -3.72
CA ALA A 40 -13.35 4.31 -2.97
C ALA A 40 -12.66 5.67 -2.91
N THR A 41 -11.88 5.88 -1.84
CA THR A 41 -11.10 7.08 -1.61
C THR A 41 -9.63 6.74 -1.45
N ALA A 42 -8.76 7.72 -1.69
CA ALA A 42 -7.32 7.58 -1.52
C ALA A 42 -6.74 8.85 -0.92
N TYR A 43 -5.63 8.70 -0.23
CA TYR A 43 -4.84 9.86 0.21
C TYR A 43 -3.90 10.26 -0.92
N THR A 44 -3.89 11.55 -1.24
CA THR A 44 -3.09 12.09 -2.35
C THR A 44 -2.28 13.29 -1.90
N TYR A 45 -1.20 13.57 -2.64
CA TYR A 45 -0.40 14.76 -2.45
C TYR A 45 -0.03 15.32 -3.82
N TYR A 46 -0.22 16.62 -3.98
CA TYR A 46 0.05 17.35 -5.22
C TYR A 46 1.10 18.42 -5.01
N ILE A 47 1.93 18.63 -6.01
CA ILE A 47 2.83 19.80 -6.10
C ILE A 47 2.53 20.46 -7.45
N ASN A 48 2.19 21.76 -7.42
CA ASN A 48 1.86 22.51 -8.64
C ASN A 48 0.80 21.80 -9.49
N ARG A 49 -0.22 21.23 -8.83
CA ARG A 49 -1.33 20.52 -9.45
C ARG A 49 -0.95 19.19 -10.11
N GLU A 50 0.27 18.73 -9.89
CA GLU A 50 0.71 17.42 -10.36
C GLU A 50 0.63 16.41 -9.22
N LEU A 51 0.06 15.25 -9.50
CA LEU A 51 -0.02 14.17 -8.52
C LEU A 51 1.37 13.61 -8.25
N LYS A 52 1.77 13.57 -7.00
CA LYS A 52 3.10 13.12 -6.57
C LYS A 52 3.05 11.86 -5.72
N ASP A 53 2.00 11.68 -4.94
CA ASP A 53 1.89 10.53 -4.05
C ASP A 53 0.45 10.06 -3.98
N PHE A 54 0.28 8.74 -3.81
CA PHE A 54 -1.02 8.08 -3.78
C PHE A 54 -0.98 6.93 -2.79
N LEU A 55 -1.98 6.87 -1.90
CA LEU A 55 -2.11 5.79 -0.92
C LEU A 55 -3.56 5.33 -0.83
N TYR A 56 -3.79 4.06 -1.16
CA TYR A 56 -5.09 3.42 -0.98
C TYR A 56 -5.03 2.40 0.14
N LEU A 57 -5.94 2.52 1.09
CA LEU A 57 -6.02 1.63 2.26
C LEU A 57 -7.37 0.93 2.28
N LYS A 58 -7.38 -0.32 2.73
CA LYS A 58 -8.60 -1.13 2.82
C LYS A 58 -8.56 -2.00 4.06
N ILE A 59 -9.71 -2.10 4.76
CA ILE A 59 -9.86 -3.04 5.87
C ILE A 59 -10.38 -4.37 5.31
N GLU A 60 -9.73 -5.46 5.68
CA GLU A 60 -10.10 -6.83 5.27
C GLU A 60 -10.14 -7.74 6.48
N GLU A 61 -10.97 -8.77 6.43
CA GLU A 61 -11.07 -9.76 7.51
C GLU A 61 -10.95 -11.20 7.01
N GLU A 62 -10.74 -11.40 5.72
CA GLU A 62 -10.74 -12.72 5.09
C GLU A 62 -9.37 -13.40 5.14
N GLU A 63 -9.37 -14.69 4.85
CA GLU A 63 -8.15 -15.46 4.65
C GLU A 63 -7.42 -14.96 3.40
N LEU A 64 -6.09 -14.91 3.45
CA LEU A 64 -5.25 -14.56 2.31
C LEU A 64 -4.75 -15.87 1.69
N SER A 65 -5.59 -16.47 0.87
CA SER A 65 -5.36 -17.82 0.31
C SER A 65 -4.40 -17.83 -0.87
N ASP A 66 -4.16 -16.68 -1.48
CA ASP A 66 -3.24 -16.55 -2.62
C ASP A 66 -1.79 -16.29 -2.20
N MET A 67 -1.52 -16.34 -0.92
CA MET A 67 -0.17 -16.15 -0.37
C MET A 67 0.46 -17.48 0.03
N VAL A 68 1.80 -17.50 0.02
CA VAL A 68 2.59 -18.66 0.44
C VAL A 68 3.54 -18.22 1.55
N PRO A 69 3.38 -18.69 2.79
CA PRO A 69 2.27 -19.52 3.27
C PRO A 69 0.94 -18.78 3.31
N VAL A 70 -0.15 -19.53 3.22
CA VAL A 70 -1.51 -18.98 3.38
C VAL A 70 -1.64 -18.31 4.74
N GLN A 71 -2.26 -17.13 4.75
CA GLN A 71 -2.47 -16.38 5.99
C GLN A 71 -3.90 -16.59 6.49
N PRO A 72 -4.08 -16.88 7.78
CA PRO A 72 -5.43 -17.12 8.31
C PRO A 72 -6.27 -15.85 8.33
N ALA A 73 -7.59 -16.00 8.43
CA ALA A 73 -8.50 -14.87 8.52
C ALA A 73 -8.20 -14.04 9.79
N ARG A 74 -8.00 -12.76 9.61
CA ARG A 74 -7.75 -11.78 10.68
C ARG A 74 -8.23 -10.42 10.20
N LYS A 75 -8.51 -9.54 11.15
CA LYS A 75 -8.79 -8.15 10.78
C LYS A 75 -7.48 -7.47 10.42
N ARG A 76 -7.36 -7.00 9.19
CA ARG A 76 -6.13 -6.41 8.65
C ARG A 76 -6.41 -5.07 7.96
N LEU A 77 -5.40 -4.21 8.03
CA LEU A 77 -5.32 -3.04 7.14
C LEU A 77 -4.42 -3.41 5.98
N LYS A 78 -4.97 -3.37 4.77
CA LYS A 78 -4.20 -3.60 3.55
C LYS A 78 -3.76 -2.27 2.96
N VAL A 79 -2.47 -2.14 2.69
CA VAL A 79 -1.95 -1.06 1.86
C VAL A 79 -2.14 -1.53 0.42
N GLY A 80 -3.25 -1.11 -0.19
CA GLY A 80 -3.65 -1.63 -1.51
C GLY A 80 -2.81 -1.08 -2.66
N THR A 81 -2.49 0.21 -2.60
CA THR A 81 -1.61 0.87 -3.55
C THR A 81 -0.89 1.98 -2.82
N PHE A 82 0.43 1.99 -2.91
CA PHE A 82 1.24 3.05 -2.34
C PHE A 82 2.33 3.43 -3.32
N LYS A 83 2.29 4.67 -3.78
CA LYS A 83 3.34 5.18 -4.65
C LYS A 83 3.72 6.57 -4.20
N VAL A 84 5.02 6.79 -4.06
CA VAL A 84 5.64 8.07 -3.75
C VAL A 84 6.56 8.42 -4.92
N ASP A 85 6.48 9.65 -5.38
CA ASP A 85 7.30 10.13 -6.50
C ASP A 85 8.78 9.89 -6.21
N ASN A 86 9.50 9.33 -7.19
CA ASN A 86 10.92 8.98 -7.07
C ASN A 86 11.82 10.16 -6.74
N ASP A 87 11.46 11.36 -7.19
CA ASP A 87 12.25 12.56 -6.93
C ASP A 87 12.31 12.91 -5.45
N ASN A 88 11.45 12.31 -4.65
CA ASN A 88 11.30 12.64 -3.24
C ASN A 88 11.56 11.45 -2.31
N ARG A 89 12.26 10.43 -2.80
CA ARG A 89 12.54 9.20 -2.03
C ARG A 89 13.33 9.42 -0.74
N HIS A 90 14.00 10.57 -0.60
CA HIS A 90 14.75 10.93 0.59
C HIS A 90 14.01 11.89 1.49
N THR A 91 12.77 12.21 1.17
CA THR A 91 11.96 13.16 1.92
C THR A 91 11.21 12.47 3.06
N THR A 92 10.62 13.29 3.93
CA THR A 92 9.76 12.81 5.01
C THR A 92 8.36 12.42 4.53
N ARG A 93 8.05 12.54 3.22
CA ARG A 93 6.70 12.24 2.72
C ARG A 93 6.31 10.77 2.92
N GLY A 94 7.23 9.86 2.61
CA GLY A 94 6.98 8.44 2.85
C GLY A 94 6.67 8.15 4.30
N GLU A 95 7.42 8.76 5.22
CA GLU A 95 7.21 8.59 6.65
C GLU A 95 5.87 9.19 7.11
N ARG A 96 5.44 10.29 6.51
CA ARG A 96 4.13 10.87 6.82
C ARG A 96 2.99 9.97 6.39
N PHE A 97 3.11 9.32 5.22
CA PHE A 97 2.15 8.32 4.79
C PHE A 97 2.17 7.12 5.74
N MET A 98 3.36 6.71 6.19
CA MET A 98 3.47 5.61 7.16
C MET A 98 2.75 5.97 8.46
N LYS A 99 2.89 7.20 8.92
CA LYS A 99 2.15 7.66 10.10
C LYS A 99 0.64 7.56 9.88
N LYS A 100 0.15 7.94 8.70
CA LYS A 100 -1.26 7.83 8.36
C LYS A 100 -1.73 6.37 8.39
N ILE A 101 -0.91 5.47 7.87
CA ILE A 101 -1.19 4.03 7.90
C ILE A 101 -1.31 3.55 9.36
N MET A 102 -0.34 3.92 10.20
CA MET A 102 -0.34 3.50 11.61
C MET A 102 -1.51 4.10 12.38
N ASP A 103 -1.83 5.36 12.14
CA ASP A 103 -2.96 6.02 12.82
C ASP A 103 -4.27 5.29 12.50
N LEU A 104 -4.49 4.91 11.24
CA LEU A 104 -5.69 4.20 10.86
C LEU A 104 -5.70 2.77 11.43
N ALA A 105 -4.55 2.09 11.43
CA ALA A 105 -4.43 0.76 11.99
C ALA A 105 -4.81 0.74 13.47
N ILE A 106 -4.39 1.74 14.22
CA ILE A 106 -4.71 1.88 15.63
C ILE A 106 -6.19 2.21 15.81
N ALA A 107 -6.70 3.18 15.04
CA ALA A 107 -8.10 3.60 15.14
C ALA A 107 -9.08 2.46 14.84
N GLU A 108 -8.74 1.60 13.88
CA GLU A 108 -9.56 0.47 13.48
C GLU A 108 -9.27 -0.81 14.28
N ASP A 109 -8.31 -0.76 15.18
CA ASP A 109 -7.94 -1.91 16.02
C ASP A 109 -7.65 -3.18 15.21
N VAL A 110 -6.88 -3.05 14.14
CA VAL A 110 -6.53 -4.18 13.31
C VAL A 110 -5.46 -5.05 13.97
N GLU A 111 -5.44 -6.34 13.65
CA GLU A 111 -4.42 -7.26 14.16
C GLU A 111 -3.11 -7.14 13.40
N GLU A 112 -3.19 -6.87 12.10
CA GLU A 112 -2.03 -6.76 11.22
C GLU A 112 -2.22 -5.68 10.17
N VAL A 113 -1.10 -5.14 9.71
CA VAL A 113 -1.04 -4.29 8.51
C VAL A 113 -0.17 -5.02 7.51
N TYR A 114 -0.56 -5.05 6.25
CA TYR A 114 0.29 -5.68 5.23
C TYR A 114 0.28 -4.92 3.92
N VAL A 115 1.35 -5.14 3.16
CA VAL A 115 1.52 -4.58 1.83
C VAL A 115 2.20 -5.63 0.97
N THR A 116 1.88 -5.66 -0.32
CA THR A 116 2.55 -6.51 -1.29
C THR A 116 3.28 -5.64 -2.30
N MET A 117 4.48 -6.04 -2.70
CA MET A 117 5.22 -5.33 -3.74
C MET A 117 6.27 -6.22 -4.38
N PHE A 118 6.50 -5.98 -5.67
CA PHE A 118 7.57 -6.67 -6.37
C PHE A 118 8.93 -6.17 -5.86
N PRO A 119 9.90 -7.06 -5.61
CA PRO A 119 11.21 -6.66 -5.09
C PRO A 119 12.13 -6.10 -6.18
N THR A 120 11.67 -5.09 -6.90
CA THR A 120 12.42 -4.42 -7.95
C THR A 120 13.42 -3.44 -7.35
N ASP A 121 14.43 -3.06 -8.13
CA ASP A 121 15.42 -2.08 -7.68
C ASP A 121 14.76 -0.76 -7.29
N GLU A 122 13.73 -0.34 -8.02
CA GLU A 122 13.01 0.90 -7.76
C GLU A 122 12.30 0.89 -6.41
N LEU A 123 11.86 -0.28 -5.94
CA LEU A 123 11.09 -0.40 -4.71
C LEU A 123 11.93 -0.77 -3.48
N GLN A 124 13.25 -0.98 -3.64
CA GLN A 124 14.09 -1.36 -2.50
C GLN A 124 14.08 -0.31 -1.38
N GLY A 125 14.07 0.97 -1.74
CA GLY A 125 14.00 2.03 -0.74
C GLY A 125 12.69 2.01 0.03
N LEU A 126 11.59 1.71 -0.66
CA LEU A 126 10.26 1.61 -0.04
C LEU A 126 10.20 0.38 0.88
N ILE A 127 10.74 -0.75 0.43
CA ILE A 127 10.80 -1.97 1.25
C ILE A 127 11.56 -1.69 2.55
N ARG A 128 12.73 -1.04 2.45
CA ARG A 128 13.52 -0.70 3.64
C ARG A 128 12.76 0.23 4.59
N MET A 129 11.98 1.16 4.04
CA MET A 129 11.16 2.03 4.87
C MET A 129 10.12 1.23 5.66
N PHE A 130 9.42 0.31 5.00
CA PHE A 130 8.45 -0.55 5.70
C PHE A 130 9.15 -1.38 6.77
N GLU A 131 10.31 -1.96 6.46
CA GLU A 131 11.07 -2.75 7.44
C GLU A 131 11.49 -1.91 8.64
N LYS A 132 11.89 -0.67 8.41
CA LYS A 132 12.24 0.27 9.48
C LYS A 132 11.06 0.48 10.45
N PHE A 133 9.83 0.42 9.95
CA PHE A 133 8.63 0.57 10.77
C PHE A 133 8.11 -0.75 11.32
N GLY A 134 8.89 -1.81 11.23
CA GLY A 134 8.57 -3.09 11.87
C GLY A 134 7.86 -4.10 10.99
N PHE A 135 7.75 -3.84 9.69
CA PHE A 135 7.20 -4.83 8.75
C PHE A 135 8.26 -5.89 8.46
N LEU A 136 7.83 -7.13 8.34
CA LEU A 136 8.71 -8.27 8.04
C LEU A 136 8.21 -8.98 6.78
N HIS A 137 9.15 -9.46 5.97
CA HIS A 137 8.84 -10.28 4.80
C HIS A 137 8.46 -11.69 5.28
N GLU A 138 7.19 -11.94 5.44
CA GLU A 138 6.70 -13.20 6.04
C GLU A 138 5.99 -14.12 5.06
N ALA A 139 5.68 -13.63 3.87
CA ALA A 139 5.02 -14.45 2.85
C ALA A 139 5.34 -13.90 1.47
N ASP A 140 4.97 -14.67 0.45
CA ASP A 140 5.10 -14.28 -0.95
C ASP A 140 3.75 -14.43 -1.64
N LYS A 141 3.52 -13.61 -2.65
CA LYS A 141 2.32 -13.70 -3.47
C LYS A 141 2.74 -14.02 -4.90
N PRO A 142 2.69 -15.30 -5.29
CA PRO A 142 3.10 -15.69 -6.64
C PRO A 142 2.05 -15.29 -7.69
N HIS A 143 2.53 -14.97 -8.89
CA HIS A 143 1.71 -14.65 -10.04
C HIS A 143 1.91 -15.70 -11.12
N GLU A 144 0.93 -15.79 -12.05
CA GLU A 144 0.95 -16.81 -13.10
C GLU A 144 2.16 -16.71 -14.02
N ASP A 145 2.73 -15.51 -14.19
CA ASP A 145 3.89 -15.29 -15.05
C ASP A 145 5.22 -15.71 -14.40
N GLY A 146 5.18 -16.26 -13.19
CA GLY A 146 6.38 -16.68 -12.45
C GLY A 146 6.99 -15.63 -11.57
N ASN A 147 6.55 -14.38 -11.66
CA ASN A 147 6.98 -13.33 -10.74
C ASN A 147 6.24 -13.46 -9.42
N SER A 148 6.87 -12.98 -8.35
CA SER A 148 6.29 -13.07 -7.01
C SER A 148 6.48 -11.75 -6.29
N GLU A 149 5.41 -11.30 -5.60
CA GLU A 149 5.50 -10.13 -4.73
C GLU A 149 5.94 -10.55 -3.33
N TYR A 150 6.74 -9.72 -2.68
CA TYR A 150 6.97 -9.84 -1.24
C TYR A 150 5.69 -9.42 -0.51
N VAL A 151 5.35 -10.15 0.55
CA VAL A 151 4.28 -9.76 1.46
C VAL A 151 4.94 -9.30 2.75
N LEU A 152 4.87 -8.02 3.04
CA LEU A 152 5.44 -7.43 4.23
C LEU A 152 4.31 -7.25 5.24
N ILE A 153 4.49 -7.80 6.43
CA ILE A 153 3.45 -7.83 7.47
C ILE A 153 3.99 -7.20 8.74
N LYS A 154 3.19 -6.32 9.34
CA LYS A 154 3.44 -5.80 10.67
C LYS A 154 2.34 -6.31 11.61
N ASN A 155 2.74 -7.03 12.66
CA ASN A 155 1.81 -7.49 13.69
C ASN A 155 1.61 -6.34 14.69
N MET A 156 0.38 -5.87 14.82
CA MET A 156 0.07 -4.72 15.67
C MET A 156 -0.04 -5.08 17.15
N ARG A 157 -0.04 -6.37 17.48
CA ARG A 157 -0.25 -6.83 18.85
C ARG A 157 0.99 -7.43 19.51
N ASN A 158 2.10 -7.55 18.76
CA ASN A 158 3.32 -8.17 19.27
C ASN A 158 3.90 -7.46 20.48
N HIS A 159 3.84 -6.13 20.49
CA HIS A 159 4.41 -5.36 21.58
C HIS A 159 3.71 -5.64 22.93
N ILE A 160 2.48 -6.11 22.91
CA ILE A 160 1.74 -6.47 24.12
C ILE A 160 2.33 -7.71 24.76
N GLY A 161 2.73 -8.69 23.93
CA GLY A 161 3.36 -9.92 24.41
C GLY A 161 4.74 -9.71 25.00
N ASP A 162 5.38 -8.60 24.70
CA ASP A 162 6.72 -8.27 25.18
C ASP A 162 6.70 -7.64 26.59
N LEU A 163 5.54 -7.33 27.06
CA LEU A 163 5.38 -6.81 28.41
C LEU A 163 5.34 -7.93 29.43
#